data_8344035f50912b21696a289c637319e5
#
_entry.id   8344035f50912b21696a289c637319e5
#
_cell.length_a   1.000
_cell.length_b   1.000
_cell.length_c   1.000
_cell.angle_alpha   90.00
_cell.angle_beta   90.00
_cell.angle_gamma   90.00
#
_symmetry.space_group_name_H-M   'P 1'
#
loop_
_entity.id
_entity.type
_entity.pdbx_description
1 polymer ?
#
loop_
_entity_poly.entity_id
_entity_poly.type
_entity_poly.pdbx_seq_one_letter_code
_entity_poly.pdbx_strand_id
1 'polypeptide(L)'
;MNDHLAYFKELVEPQISSSYIFAWTEFLEGDFGDVKRLEFSSSSKVGAIDFWSRDWLAIDVVDLERGDQVLNVLYSPDQMHKIPAGFARLLEILSA
;
A
#
# COMPACT_ATOMS: atom_id res chain seq x y z
N MET A 1 14.59 -6.87 7.71
CA MET A 1 14.00 -6.77 6.35
C MET A 1 12.49 -6.82 6.47
N ASN A 2 11.79 -5.99 5.74
CA ASN A 2 10.32 -5.97 5.79
C ASN A 2 9.77 -6.94 4.75
N ASP A 3 9.20 -8.06 5.20
CA ASP A 3 8.66 -9.09 4.31
C ASP A 3 7.45 -8.61 3.51
N HIS A 4 6.70 -7.63 4.05
CA HIS A 4 5.56 -7.05 3.34
C HIS A 4 6.00 -6.26 2.12
N LEU A 5 7.13 -5.57 2.22
CA LEU A 5 7.71 -4.83 1.11
C LEU A 5 8.17 -5.78 0.01
N ALA A 6 8.82 -6.89 0.38
CA ALA A 6 9.24 -7.91 -0.59
C ALA A 6 8.04 -8.53 -1.29
N TYR A 7 7.00 -8.88 -0.54
CA TYR A 7 5.76 -9.42 -1.09
C TYR A 7 5.15 -8.45 -2.11
N PHE A 8 5.06 -7.18 -1.74
CA PHE A 8 4.51 -6.15 -2.63
C PHE A 8 5.32 -6.06 -3.92
N LYS A 9 6.64 -5.96 -3.81
CA LYS A 9 7.50 -5.77 -4.98
C LYS A 9 7.49 -6.96 -5.92
N GLU A 10 7.35 -8.17 -5.39
CA GLU A 10 7.37 -9.38 -6.20
C GLU A 10 6.01 -9.71 -6.82
N LEU A 11 4.92 -9.53 -6.06
CA LEU A 11 3.61 -10.04 -6.44
C LEU A 11 2.58 -8.96 -6.77
N VAL A 12 2.72 -7.76 -6.27
CA VAL A 12 1.72 -6.70 -6.44
C VAL A 12 2.18 -5.64 -7.44
N GLU A 13 3.36 -5.10 -7.25
CA GLU A 13 3.91 -4.02 -8.07
C GLU A 13 3.89 -4.32 -9.56
N PRO A 14 4.31 -5.52 -10.03
CA PRO A 14 4.29 -5.80 -11.47
C PRO A 14 2.91 -5.71 -12.12
N GLN A 15 1.86 -5.88 -11.33
CA GLN A 15 0.49 -5.86 -11.85
C GLN A 15 -0.07 -4.44 -12.01
N ILE A 16 0.55 -3.45 -11.37
CA ILE A 16 0.04 -2.06 -11.38
C ILE A 16 1.05 -1.04 -11.89
N SER A 17 2.33 -1.39 -12.01
CA SER A 17 3.40 -0.44 -12.33
C SER A 17 3.25 0.23 -13.69
N SER A 18 2.58 -0.41 -14.65
CA SER A 18 2.37 0.18 -15.97
C SER A 18 1.19 1.17 -16.02
N SER A 19 0.32 1.15 -15.01
CA SER A 19 -0.90 1.96 -14.98
C SER A 19 -0.87 3.09 -13.97
N TYR A 20 0.11 3.11 -13.07
CA TYR A 20 0.20 4.08 -11.98
C TYR A 20 1.58 4.71 -11.93
N ILE A 21 1.62 5.98 -11.54
CA ILE A 21 2.88 6.68 -11.25
C ILE A 21 3.21 6.43 -9.79
N PHE A 22 4.45 5.99 -9.52
CA PHE A 22 4.93 5.68 -8.18
C PHE A 22 5.91 6.72 -7.68
N ALA A 23 5.78 7.09 -6.41
CA ALA A 23 6.75 7.94 -5.71
C ALA A 23 7.04 7.30 -4.35
N TRP A 24 8.29 7.02 -4.08
CA TRP A 24 8.75 6.43 -2.81
C TRP A 24 9.33 7.51 -1.90
N THR A 25 8.97 7.47 -0.63
CA THR A 25 9.50 8.35 0.41
C THR A 25 9.83 7.53 1.64
N GLU A 26 10.86 7.92 2.37
CA GLU A 26 11.23 7.25 3.61
C GLU A 26 11.18 8.25 4.77
N PHE A 27 10.57 7.84 5.88
CA PHE A 27 10.51 8.61 7.11
C PHE A 27 11.14 7.78 8.22
N LEU A 28 12.04 8.38 8.98
CA LEU A 28 12.76 7.70 10.04
C LEU A 28 12.14 7.98 11.41
N GLU A 29 12.24 6.99 12.31
CA GLU A 29 11.88 7.14 13.72
C GLU A 29 10.41 7.48 13.98
N GLY A 30 9.49 6.87 13.22
CA GLY A 30 8.07 6.97 13.50
C GLY A 30 7.64 6.07 14.67
N ASP A 31 6.36 6.15 15.05
CA ASP A 31 5.81 5.40 16.18
C ASP A 31 5.95 3.87 16.01
N PHE A 32 5.88 3.39 14.77
CA PHE A 32 6.01 1.96 14.46
C PHE A 32 7.35 1.64 13.81
N GLY A 33 8.36 2.45 14.04
CA GLY A 33 9.68 2.34 13.43
C GLY A 33 9.81 3.25 12.21
N ASP A 34 10.79 2.94 11.36
CA ASP A 34 10.97 3.65 10.11
C ASP A 34 9.87 3.25 9.12
N VAL A 35 9.43 4.17 8.29
CA VAL A 35 8.41 3.88 7.30
C VAL A 35 8.92 4.17 5.89
N LYS A 36 8.66 3.23 4.98
CA LYS A 36 8.77 3.47 3.54
C LYS A 36 7.37 3.65 2.99
N ARG A 37 7.10 4.81 2.44
CA ARG A 37 5.80 5.12 1.86
C ARG A 37 5.89 5.08 0.35
N LEU A 38 5.00 4.29 -0.25
CA LEU A 38 4.74 4.35 -1.67
C LEU A 38 3.48 5.17 -1.89
N GLU A 39 3.59 6.27 -2.65
CA GLU A 39 2.42 6.98 -3.14
C GLU A 39 2.22 6.57 -4.59
N PHE A 40 1.00 6.23 -4.96
CA PHE A 40 0.67 5.84 -6.33
C PHE A 40 -0.51 6.66 -6.82
N SER A 41 -0.50 6.97 -8.13
CA SER A 41 -1.54 7.81 -8.69
C SER A 41 -1.80 7.49 -10.16
N SER A 42 -3.05 7.68 -10.54
CA SER A 42 -3.50 7.67 -11.94
C SER A 42 -4.51 8.81 -12.09
N SER A 43 -5.12 8.92 -13.27
CA SER A 43 -6.17 9.92 -13.48
C SER A 43 -7.43 9.65 -12.66
N SER A 44 -7.65 8.41 -12.21
CA SER A 44 -8.88 8.01 -11.51
C SER A 44 -8.69 7.65 -10.05
N LYS A 45 -7.47 7.28 -9.62
CA LYS A 45 -7.24 6.82 -8.24
C LYS A 45 -5.90 7.30 -7.73
N VAL A 46 -5.85 7.61 -6.43
CA VAL A 46 -4.60 7.91 -5.71
C VAL A 46 -4.60 7.13 -4.40
N GLY A 47 -3.42 6.82 -3.93
CA GLY A 47 -3.31 6.13 -2.66
C GLY A 47 -1.89 6.06 -2.15
N ALA A 48 -1.74 5.40 -1.01
CA ALA A 48 -0.45 5.21 -0.37
C ALA A 48 -0.40 3.86 0.34
N ILE A 49 0.78 3.29 0.39
CA ILE A 49 1.07 2.12 1.20
C ILE A 49 2.25 2.48 2.10
N ASP A 50 2.07 2.29 3.41
CA ASP A 50 3.12 2.52 4.40
C ASP A 50 3.64 1.18 4.89
N PHE A 51 4.95 0.96 4.71
CA PHE A 51 5.65 -0.23 5.18
C PHE A 51 6.55 0.18 6.35
N TRP A 52 6.17 -0.21 7.57
CA TRP A 52 6.96 0.10 8.77
C TRP A 52 7.96 -1.00 9.09
N SER A 53 9.12 -0.61 9.60
CA SER A 53 10.19 -1.54 9.97
C SER A 53 9.79 -2.50 11.10
N ARG A 54 8.76 -2.16 11.87
CA ARG A 54 8.23 -3.03 12.94
C ARG A 54 7.03 -3.86 12.49
N ASP A 55 6.93 -4.12 11.18
CA ASP A 55 5.94 -5.02 10.56
C ASP A 55 4.50 -4.54 10.61
N TRP A 56 4.28 -3.24 10.77
CA TRP A 56 2.98 -2.64 10.52
C TRP A 56 2.83 -2.35 9.03
N LEU A 57 1.60 -2.39 8.53
CA LEU A 57 1.30 -2.08 7.12
C LEU A 57 -0.01 -1.31 7.04
N ALA A 58 0.00 -0.19 6.32
CA ALA A 58 -1.23 0.56 6.02
C ALA A 58 -1.42 0.67 4.52
N ILE A 59 -2.67 0.58 4.07
CA ILE A 59 -3.04 0.77 2.67
C ILE A 59 -4.22 1.73 2.62
N ASP A 60 -4.12 2.74 1.77
CA ASP A 60 -5.14 3.78 1.63
C ASP A 60 -5.34 4.09 0.15
N VAL A 61 -6.58 4.11 -0.32
CA VAL A 61 -6.93 4.43 -1.70
C VAL A 61 -8.14 5.34 -1.74
N VAL A 62 -8.05 6.40 -2.55
CA VAL A 62 -9.16 7.31 -2.84
C VAL A 62 -9.51 7.19 -4.32
N ASP A 63 -10.80 7.03 -4.60
CA ASP A 63 -11.34 7.06 -5.96
C ASP A 63 -11.70 8.51 -6.28
N LEU A 64 -10.96 9.11 -7.22
CA LEU A 64 -11.10 10.54 -7.55
C LEU A 64 -12.42 10.84 -8.28
N GLU A 65 -12.95 9.88 -9.02
CA GLU A 65 -14.20 10.07 -9.74
C GLU A 65 -15.41 10.10 -8.79
N ARG A 66 -15.35 9.28 -7.74
CA ARG A 66 -16.40 9.22 -6.72
C ARG A 66 -16.19 10.22 -5.58
N GLY A 67 -14.94 10.65 -5.39
CA GLY A 67 -14.57 11.49 -4.26
C GLY A 67 -14.57 10.75 -2.91
N ASP A 68 -14.49 9.42 -2.95
CA ASP A 68 -14.57 8.56 -1.76
C ASP A 68 -13.28 7.81 -1.49
N GLN A 69 -12.97 7.61 -0.21
CA GLN A 69 -11.96 6.66 0.21
C GLN A 69 -12.53 5.25 0.06
N VAL A 70 -11.94 4.43 -0.80
CA VAL A 70 -12.46 3.10 -1.11
C VAL A 70 -11.72 1.98 -0.41
N LEU A 71 -10.56 2.28 0.19
CA LEU A 71 -9.80 1.33 0.99
C LEU A 71 -9.03 2.12 2.05
N ASN A 72 -9.09 1.66 3.30
CA ASN A 72 -8.31 2.22 4.39
C ASN A 72 -8.13 1.15 5.45
N VAL A 73 -6.97 0.52 5.48
CA VAL A 73 -6.68 -0.56 6.42
C VAL A 73 -5.32 -0.34 7.08
N LEU A 74 -5.21 -0.77 8.32
CA LEU A 74 -3.97 -0.79 9.08
C LEU A 74 -3.85 -2.16 9.71
N TYR A 75 -2.76 -2.86 9.40
CA TYR A 75 -2.47 -4.17 9.95
C TYR A 75 -1.32 -4.08 10.94
N SER A 76 -1.56 -4.58 12.15
CA SER A 76 -0.52 -4.74 13.16
C SER A 76 0.29 -6.01 12.91
N PRO A 77 1.44 -6.19 13.57
CA PRO A 77 2.27 -7.40 13.35
C PRO A 77 1.54 -8.72 13.62
N ASP A 78 0.57 -8.74 14.53
CA ASP A 78 -0.21 -9.94 14.82
C ASP A 78 -1.30 -10.20 13.77
N GLN A 79 -1.47 -9.32 12.80
CA GLN A 79 -2.46 -9.44 11.73
C GLN A 79 -1.81 -9.76 10.37
N MET A 80 -0.58 -10.24 10.37
CA MET A 80 0.16 -10.54 9.13
C MET A 80 -0.59 -11.49 8.20
N HIS A 81 -1.35 -12.42 8.76
CA HIS A 81 -2.14 -13.38 7.97
C HIS A 81 -3.24 -12.71 7.12
N LYS A 82 -3.60 -11.46 7.41
CA LYS A 82 -4.60 -10.70 6.66
C LYS A 82 -4.02 -9.93 5.49
N ILE A 83 -2.71 -9.78 5.42
CA ILE A 83 -2.05 -8.92 4.44
C ILE A 83 -2.21 -9.41 3.00
N PRO A 84 -2.08 -10.70 2.69
CA PRO A 84 -2.33 -11.16 1.32
C PRO A 84 -3.73 -10.80 0.82
N ALA A 85 -4.75 -10.93 1.66
CA ALA A 85 -6.11 -10.52 1.30
C ALA A 85 -6.23 -9.01 1.11
N GLY A 86 -5.51 -8.22 1.92
CA GLY A 86 -5.44 -6.77 1.78
C GLY A 86 -4.87 -6.34 0.43
N PHE A 87 -3.77 -6.96 0.02
CA PHE A 87 -3.18 -6.70 -1.29
C PHE A 87 -4.06 -7.19 -2.44
N ALA A 88 -4.74 -8.32 -2.27
CA ALA A 88 -5.70 -8.80 -3.27
C ALA A 88 -6.83 -7.79 -3.47
N ARG A 89 -7.34 -7.23 -2.38
CA ARG A 89 -8.37 -6.19 -2.44
C ARG A 89 -7.86 -4.92 -3.12
N LEU A 90 -6.63 -4.54 -2.82
CA LEU A 90 -5.98 -3.40 -3.47
C LEU A 90 -5.92 -3.60 -4.99
N LEU A 91 -5.45 -4.77 -5.44
CA LEU A 91 -5.37 -5.08 -6.86
C LEU A 91 -6.74 -5.03 -7.54
N GLU A 92 -7.77 -5.55 -6.88
CA GLU A 92 -9.14 -5.51 -7.36
C GLU A 92 -9.61 -4.07 -7.61
N ILE A 93 -9.35 -3.19 -6.64
CA ILE A 93 -9.73 -1.78 -6.73
C ILE A 93 -8.95 -1.08 -7.83
N LEU A 94 -7.63 -1.31 -7.92
CA LEU A 94 -6.78 -0.59 -8.86
C LEU A 94 -6.92 -1.07 -10.30
N SER A 95 -7.45 -2.26 -10.51
CA SER A 95 -7.68 -2.80 -11.86
C SER A 95 -9.10 -2.53 -12.37
N ALA A 96 -9.94 -1.93 -11.57
CA ALA A 96 -11.32 -1.61 -11.96
C ALA A 96 -11.39 -0.31 -12.77
#